data_82e2303c7f47933716c82f0e79166546
#
_entry.id   82e2303c7f47933716c82f0e79166546
#
_cell.length_a   1.000
_cell.length_b   1.000
_cell.length_c   1.000
_cell.angle_alpha   90.00
_cell.angle_beta   90.00
_cell.angle_gamma   90.00
#
_symmetry.space_group_name_H-M   'P 1'
#
loop_
_entity.id
_entity.type
_entity.pdbx_description
1 polymer ?
#
loop_
_entity_poly.entity_id
_entity_poly.type
_entity_poly.pdbx_seq_one_letter_code
_entity_poly.pdbx_strand_id
1 'polypeptide(L)'
;MENGFERPMTKSPGILLKGRHCIDGIALFDANLHISSEQWTCLLGRSGVGKSTILRLILGLETGGHFTGSFTASDDMPLAGRISYMAQSDLLLPWLSVLDNVCIGAHLRGEKPDIGFANDLIGRVGLFEHIDQKPNTLSGGMRQRAALARTLFEDRPIVFLDEPFSSLDAGTRADMQELATRVLKDRTVLLVTHDPAEAARIGHQIIVMSAQETHNWPVPPTPVLREINDPQTLVCQAKLLDYLRGIA
;
A
#
# COMPACT_ATOMS: atom_id res chain seq x y z
N MET A 1 18.96 -10.77 -20.29
CA MET A 1 19.81 -9.56 -20.28
C MET A 1 19.23 -8.65 -19.21
N GLU A 2 19.86 -8.69 -18.03
CA GLU A 2 19.53 -7.83 -16.90
C GLU A 2 20.15 -6.46 -17.17
N ASN A 3 19.37 -5.50 -17.67
CA ASN A 3 19.79 -4.10 -17.63
C ASN A 3 19.18 -3.48 -16.37
N GLY A 4 19.97 -3.51 -15.30
CA GLY A 4 19.68 -2.82 -14.08
C GLY A 4 19.71 -1.32 -14.27
N PHE A 5 18.59 -0.65 -13.99
CA PHE A 5 18.59 0.75 -13.62
C PHE A 5 19.08 0.86 -12.17
N GLU A 6 20.39 0.80 -11.97
CA GLU A 6 21.02 1.23 -10.72
C GLU A 6 21.02 2.76 -10.68
N ARG A 7 19.92 3.35 -10.22
CA ARG A 7 19.98 4.71 -9.66
C ARG A 7 20.62 4.60 -8.27
N PRO A 8 21.52 5.53 -7.87
CA PRO A 8 22.06 5.56 -6.52
C PRO A 8 20.88 5.76 -5.55
N MET A 9 20.46 4.67 -4.91
CA MET A 9 19.30 4.66 -4.02
C MET A 9 19.75 5.18 -2.66
N THR A 10 19.40 6.40 -2.33
CA THR A 10 19.31 6.80 -0.92
C THR A 10 18.32 5.85 -0.25
N LYS A 11 18.70 5.30 0.89
CA LYS A 11 17.88 4.36 1.68
C LYS A 11 16.46 4.91 1.84
N SER A 12 15.45 4.08 1.56
CA SER A 12 14.05 4.49 1.73
C SER A 12 13.74 4.68 3.21
N PRO A 13 13.32 5.87 3.67
CA PRO A 13 13.16 6.13 5.10
C PRO A 13 11.96 5.42 5.68
N GLY A 14 12.06 5.05 6.97
CA GLY A 14 10.92 4.66 7.78
C GLY A 14 10.07 5.87 8.19
N ILE A 15 8.93 5.63 8.83
CA ILE A 15 8.05 6.68 9.36
C ILE A 15 7.73 6.36 10.82
N LEU A 16 7.80 7.40 11.66
CA LEU A 16 7.30 7.37 13.03
C LEU A 16 6.05 8.24 13.10
N LEU A 17 4.95 7.70 13.61
CA LEU A 17 3.73 8.45 13.90
C LEU A 17 3.34 8.20 15.35
N LYS A 18 3.11 9.27 16.11
CA LYS A 18 2.61 9.19 17.48
C LYS A 18 1.59 10.30 17.71
N GLY A 19 0.38 9.91 18.10
CA GLY A 19 -0.65 10.89 18.42
C GLY A 19 -2.06 10.35 18.33
N ARG A 20 -3.01 11.22 18.64
CA ARG A 20 -4.44 10.96 18.71
C ARG A 20 -5.18 11.74 17.63
N HIS A 21 -6.10 11.11 16.97
CA HIS A 21 -7.04 11.75 16.05
C HIS A 21 -8.47 11.69 16.60
N CYS A 22 -9.13 12.83 16.64
CA CYS A 22 -10.50 12.97 17.11
C CYS A 22 -11.40 13.54 16.01
N ILE A 23 -12.63 13.02 15.91
CA ILE A 23 -13.70 13.55 15.07
C ILE A 23 -14.85 13.92 16.00
N ASP A 24 -15.34 15.16 15.96
CA ASP A 24 -16.40 15.69 16.81
C ASP A 24 -16.16 15.44 18.32
N GLY A 25 -14.89 15.55 18.75
CA GLY A 25 -14.47 15.33 20.13
C GLY A 25 -14.33 13.85 20.55
N ILE A 26 -14.68 12.92 19.67
CA ILE A 26 -14.55 11.47 19.92
C ILE A 26 -13.25 10.97 19.33
N ALA A 27 -12.45 10.25 20.13
CA ALA A 27 -11.21 9.65 19.63
C ALA A 27 -11.52 8.57 18.58
N LEU A 28 -11.03 8.78 17.36
CA LEU A 28 -11.04 7.78 16.31
C LEU A 28 -9.92 6.75 16.54
N PHE A 29 -8.72 7.25 16.88
CA PHE A 29 -7.58 6.40 17.27
C PHE A 29 -6.60 7.15 18.17
N ASP A 30 -5.85 6.37 18.94
CA ASP A 30 -4.60 6.75 19.60
C ASP A 30 -3.52 5.78 19.12
N ALA A 31 -2.54 6.28 18.37
CA ALA A 31 -1.61 5.41 17.64
C ALA A 31 -0.15 5.78 17.93
N ASN A 32 0.67 4.74 18.05
CA ASN A 32 2.12 4.83 18.08
C ASN A 32 2.66 3.82 17.06
N LEU A 33 2.90 4.31 15.84
CA LEU A 33 3.29 3.48 14.70
C LEU A 33 4.75 3.73 14.35
N HIS A 34 5.48 2.64 14.17
CA HIS A 34 6.80 2.63 13.57
C HIS A 34 6.73 1.83 12.26
N ILE A 35 6.81 2.50 11.13
CA ILE A 35 6.87 1.90 9.79
C ILE A 35 8.34 1.73 9.44
N SER A 36 8.80 0.49 9.38
CA SER A 36 10.21 0.17 9.20
C SER A 36 10.71 0.53 7.79
N SER A 37 11.91 1.10 7.73
CA SER A 37 12.62 1.44 6.48
C SER A 37 12.81 0.21 5.60
N GLU A 38 12.56 0.34 4.29
CA GLU A 38 12.79 -0.70 3.27
C GLU A 38 12.05 -2.03 3.54
N GLN A 39 10.94 -1.97 4.24
CA GLN A 39 10.14 -3.12 4.63
C GLN A 39 8.65 -2.90 4.34
N TRP A 40 7.93 -4.01 4.26
CA TRP A 40 6.48 -4.03 4.20
C TRP A 40 5.91 -4.06 5.61
N THR A 41 5.27 -2.97 6.03
CA THR A 41 4.46 -2.91 7.25
C THR A 41 3.00 -3.09 6.88
N CYS A 42 2.35 -4.14 7.41
CA CYS A 42 0.93 -4.39 7.21
C CYS A 42 0.16 -3.84 8.41
N LEU A 43 -0.77 -2.92 8.16
CA LEU A 43 -1.67 -2.35 9.16
C LEU A 43 -3.04 -3.02 9.03
N LEU A 44 -3.38 -3.88 9.99
CA LEU A 44 -4.65 -4.57 10.09
C LEU A 44 -5.55 -3.92 11.13
N GLY A 45 -6.84 -4.13 10.98
CA GLY A 45 -7.86 -3.70 11.94
C GLY A 45 -9.23 -3.71 11.31
N ARG A 46 -10.26 -3.57 12.14
CA ARG A 46 -11.65 -3.54 11.66
C ARG A 46 -11.92 -2.34 10.75
N SER A 47 -12.96 -2.47 9.93
CA SER A 47 -13.44 -1.32 9.14
C SER A 47 -13.85 -0.18 10.07
N GLY A 48 -13.54 1.06 9.68
CA GLY A 48 -13.87 2.25 10.46
C GLY A 48 -12.92 2.61 11.62
N VAL A 49 -11.89 1.79 11.93
CA VAL A 49 -10.97 2.05 13.05
C VAL A 49 -9.96 3.18 12.78
N GLY A 50 -9.94 3.74 11.56
CA GLY A 50 -9.07 4.86 11.22
C GLY A 50 -7.82 4.52 10.41
N LYS A 51 -7.68 3.30 9.87
CA LYS A 51 -6.49 2.91 9.07
C LYS A 51 -6.26 3.83 7.87
N SER A 52 -7.26 4.03 7.02
CA SER A 52 -7.16 4.96 5.87
C SER A 52 -7.01 6.42 6.31
N THR A 53 -7.52 6.78 7.51
CA THR A 53 -7.32 8.11 8.09
C THR A 53 -5.85 8.36 8.42
N ILE A 54 -5.12 7.34 8.92
CA ILE A 54 -3.66 7.44 9.14
C ILE A 54 -2.93 7.71 7.83
N LEU A 55 -3.26 6.99 6.74
CA LEU A 55 -2.64 7.24 5.43
C LEU A 55 -2.90 8.68 4.97
N ARG A 56 -4.16 9.10 5.01
CA ARG A 56 -4.57 10.46 4.60
C ARG A 56 -3.89 11.54 5.45
N LEU A 57 -3.75 11.33 6.75
CA LEU A 57 -3.07 12.24 7.67
C LEU A 57 -1.60 12.44 7.28
N ILE A 58 -0.86 11.34 7.04
CA ILE A 58 0.57 11.42 6.66
C ILE A 58 0.73 12.07 5.28
N LEU A 59 -0.24 11.88 4.37
CA LEU A 59 -0.29 12.51 3.05
C LEU A 59 -0.68 13.99 3.09
N GLY A 60 -1.08 14.53 4.25
CA GLY A 60 -1.58 15.90 4.38
C GLY A 60 -2.96 16.12 3.76
N LEU A 61 -3.74 15.04 3.58
CA LEU A 61 -5.11 15.11 3.06
C LEU A 61 -6.09 15.35 4.21
N GLU A 62 -7.26 15.92 3.88
CA GLU A 62 -8.31 16.14 4.85
C GLU A 62 -8.80 14.83 5.49
N THR A 63 -8.92 14.82 6.81
CA THR A 63 -9.32 13.65 7.60
C THR A 63 -10.64 13.83 8.35
N GLY A 64 -11.27 15.00 8.22
CA GLY A 64 -12.56 15.32 8.86
C GLY A 64 -12.47 15.52 10.38
N GLY A 65 -11.26 15.66 10.95
CA GLY A 65 -11.08 15.79 12.40
C GLY A 65 -9.81 16.54 12.77
N HIS A 66 -9.41 16.45 14.03
CA HIS A 66 -8.22 17.09 14.57
C HIS A 66 -7.21 16.04 15.04
N PHE A 67 -5.97 16.17 14.58
CA PHE A 67 -4.84 15.35 15.02
C PHE A 67 -3.97 16.12 16.00
N THR A 68 -3.69 15.49 17.13
CA THR A 68 -2.73 15.97 18.13
C THR A 68 -1.57 15.00 18.23
N GLY A 69 -0.40 15.39 17.78
CA GLY A 69 0.76 14.53 17.74
C GLY A 69 1.76 14.94 16.67
N SER A 70 2.61 14.00 16.26
CA SER A 70 3.62 14.22 15.23
C SER A 70 3.80 12.98 14.36
N PHE A 71 4.26 13.20 13.13
CA PHE A 71 4.79 12.15 12.28
C PHE A 71 6.03 12.67 11.55
N THR A 72 7.05 11.83 11.45
CA THR A 72 8.35 12.19 10.87
C THR A 72 8.92 11.03 10.06
N ALA A 73 9.70 11.36 9.05
CA ALA A 73 10.55 10.37 8.38
C ALA A 73 11.81 10.11 9.23
N SER A 74 12.36 8.90 9.17
CA SER A 74 13.56 8.50 9.92
C SER A 74 14.85 9.22 9.50
N ASP A 75 14.81 9.96 8.39
CA ASP A 75 15.90 10.79 7.87
C ASP A 75 15.66 12.29 8.11
N ASP A 76 14.66 12.63 8.91
CA ASP A 76 14.25 14.00 9.26
C ASP A 76 13.89 14.89 8.07
N MET A 77 13.77 14.33 6.87
CA MET A 77 13.39 15.07 5.65
C MET A 77 11.86 15.10 5.48
N PRO A 78 11.31 16.15 4.85
CA PRO A 78 9.88 16.22 4.57
C PRO A 78 9.36 15.02 3.79
N LEU A 79 8.16 14.53 4.13
CA LEU A 79 7.50 13.42 3.43
C LEU A 79 6.84 13.85 2.12
N ALA A 80 6.57 15.13 1.94
CA ALA A 80 5.92 15.70 0.75
C ALA A 80 6.68 15.32 -0.53
N GLY A 81 5.97 14.78 -1.52
CA GLY A 81 6.53 14.36 -2.81
C GLY A 81 7.33 13.05 -2.78
N ARG A 82 7.46 12.39 -1.61
CA ARG A 82 8.22 11.15 -1.44
C ARG A 82 7.33 9.91 -1.31
N ILE A 83 6.03 10.09 -1.31
CA ILE A 83 5.05 9.00 -1.11
C ILE A 83 4.25 8.81 -2.39
N SER A 84 4.15 7.59 -2.90
CA SER A 84 3.09 7.18 -3.81
C SER A 84 1.94 6.55 -3.03
N TYR A 85 0.71 6.79 -3.48
CA TYR A 85 -0.49 6.36 -2.77
C TYR A 85 -1.48 5.69 -3.70
N MET A 86 -1.88 4.47 -3.35
CA MET A 86 -3.02 3.78 -3.93
C MET A 86 -4.17 3.82 -2.95
N ALA A 87 -5.22 4.55 -3.29
CA ALA A 87 -6.44 4.62 -2.49
C ALA A 87 -7.28 3.33 -2.65
N GLN A 88 -8.18 3.08 -1.72
CA GLN A 88 -9.10 1.94 -1.74
C GLN A 88 -9.97 1.91 -3.01
N SER A 89 -10.43 3.07 -3.49
CA SER A 89 -11.04 3.21 -4.82
C SER A 89 -9.98 3.44 -5.88
N ASP A 90 -10.22 2.97 -7.10
CA ASP A 90 -9.23 3.03 -8.19
C ASP A 90 -8.83 4.46 -8.60
N LEU A 91 -9.71 5.44 -8.42
CA LEU A 91 -9.51 6.86 -8.75
C LEU A 91 -8.92 7.07 -10.16
N LEU A 92 -9.26 6.21 -11.10
CA LEU A 92 -8.87 6.38 -12.50
C LEU A 92 -9.67 7.53 -13.12
N LEU A 93 -9.00 8.34 -13.92
CA LEU A 93 -9.65 9.42 -14.67
C LEU A 93 -10.45 8.80 -15.82
N PRO A 94 -11.80 8.94 -15.84
CA PRO A 94 -12.66 8.17 -16.73
C PRO A 94 -12.52 8.54 -18.22
N TRP A 95 -11.93 9.67 -18.53
CA TRP A 95 -11.68 10.14 -19.91
C TRP A 95 -10.32 9.73 -20.47
N LEU A 96 -9.39 9.25 -19.62
CA LEU A 96 -8.05 8.80 -20.00
C LEU A 96 -8.03 7.29 -20.27
N SER A 97 -7.11 6.86 -21.15
CA SER A 97 -6.79 5.44 -21.35
C SER A 97 -6.11 4.82 -20.13
N VAL A 98 -5.91 3.50 -20.12
CA VAL A 98 -5.09 2.82 -19.09
C VAL A 98 -3.67 3.40 -19.08
N LEU A 99 -3.03 3.55 -20.25
CA LEU A 99 -1.68 4.11 -20.36
C LEU A 99 -1.61 5.52 -19.80
N ASP A 100 -2.53 6.39 -20.21
CA ASP A 100 -2.54 7.78 -19.77
C ASP A 100 -2.80 7.88 -18.24
N ASN A 101 -3.65 7.01 -17.69
CA ASN A 101 -3.87 6.92 -16.25
C ASN A 101 -2.61 6.49 -15.50
N VAL A 102 -1.86 5.53 -16.03
CA VAL A 102 -0.59 5.10 -15.43
C VAL A 102 0.43 6.23 -15.44
N CYS A 103 0.51 6.98 -16.52
CA CYS A 103 1.47 8.08 -16.69
C CYS A 103 1.02 9.44 -16.13
N ILE A 104 -0.20 9.54 -15.56
CA ILE A 104 -0.80 10.84 -15.20
C ILE A 104 0.06 11.65 -14.23
N GLY A 105 0.70 11.02 -13.26
CA GLY A 105 1.55 11.72 -12.29
C GLY A 105 2.73 12.44 -12.94
N ALA A 106 3.40 11.81 -13.91
CA ALA A 106 4.46 12.44 -14.68
C ALA A 106 3.92 13.65 -15.47
N HIS A 107 2.77 13.50 -16.14
CA HIS A 107 2.13 14.60 -16.88
C HIS A 107 1.79 15.78 -15.96
N LEU A 108 1.23 15.53 -14.77
CA LEU A 108 0.88 16.58 -13.82
C LEU A 108 2.10 17.33 -13.26
N ARG A 109 3.26 16.69 -13.23
CA ARG A 109 4.54 17.32 -12.85
C ARG A 109 5.25 18.01 -14.02
N GLY A 110 4.70 17.92 -15.26
CA GLY A 110 5.35 18.43 -16.46
C GLY A 110 6.56 17.60 -16.91
N GLU A 111 6.65 16.35 -16.46
CA GLU A 111 7.71 15.40 -16.80
C GLU A 111 7.32 14.57 -18.02
N LYS A 112 8.30 14.17 -18.84
CA LYS A 112 8.07 13.21 -19.91
C LYS A 112 8.01 11.80 -19.31
N PRO A 113 6.87 11.07 -19.44
CA PRO A 113 6.75 9.74 -18.89
C PRO A 113 7.65 8.74 -19.62
N ASP A 114 8.19 7.78 -18.89
CA ASP A 114 8.84 6.60 -19.46
C ASP A 114 7.77 5.61 -19.94
N ILE A 115 7.42 5.71 -21.23
CA ILE A 115 6.40 4.86 -21.87
C ILE A 115 6.83 3.39 -21.88
N GLY A 116 8.15 3.10 -22.00
CA GLY A 116 8.66 1.74 -21.95
C GLY A 116 8.38 1.07 -20.61
N PHE A 117 8.67 1.76 -19.52
CA PHE A 117 8.38 1.28 -18.15
C PHE A 117 6.87 1.20 -17.89
N ALA A 118 6.08 2.16 -18.37
CA ALA A 118 4.63 2.10 -18.25
C ALA A 118 4.04 0.87 -18.95
N ASN A 119 4.48 0.59 -20.19
CA ASN A 119 4.04 -0.58 -20.96
C ASN A 119 4.44 -1.90 -20.27
N ASP A 120 5.67 -1.99 -19.71
CA ASP A 120 6.11 -3.15 -18.95
C ASP A 120 5.23 -3.40 -17.72
N LEU A 121 4.94 -2.37 -16.93
CA LEU A 121 4.04 -2.48 -15.77
C LEU A 121 2.62 -2.89 -16.19
N ILE A 122 2.06 -2.27 -17.23
CA ILE A 122 0.72 -2.59 -17.75
C ILE A 122 0.67 -4.05 -18.23
N GLY A 123 1.74 -4.53 -18.89
CA GLY A 123 1.87 -5.93 -19.28
C GLY A 123 1.91 -6.87 -18.08
N ARG A 124 2.69 -6.54 -17.06
CA ARG A 124 2.83 -7.36 -15.83
C ARG A 124 1.54 -7.44 -15.02
N VAL A 125 0.72 -6.40 -15.00
CA VAL A 125 -0.62 -6.45 -14.38
C VAL A 125 -1.67 -7.10 -15.29
N GLY A 126 -1.26 -7.65 -16.45
CA GLY A 126 -2.14 -8.37 -17.38
C GLY A 126 -3.17 -7.48 -18.05
N LEU A 127 -2.79 -6.24 -18.41
CA LEU A 127 -3.66 -5.26 -19.06
C LEU A 127 -3.15 -4.79 -20.44
N PHE A 128 -2.16 -5.48 -21.02
CA PHE A 128 -1.56 -5.05 -22.28
C PHE A 128 -2.59 -4.90 -23.42
N GLU A 129 -3.50 -5.87 -23.55
CA GLU A 129 -4.58 -5.85 -24.57
C GLU A 129 -5.64 -4.77 -24.31
N HIS A 130 -5.57 -4.09 -23.16
CA HIS A 130 -6.52 -3.06 -22.73
C HIS A 130 -5.89 -1.68 -22.58
N ILE A 131 -4.66 -1.51 -23.09
CA ILE A 131 -3.83 -0.33 -22.85
C ILE A 131 -4.48 0.99 -23.28
N ASP A 132 -5.23 0.97 -24.40
CA ASP A 132 -5.94 2.11 -24.95
C ASP A 132 -7.39 2.22 -24.45
N GLN A 133 -7.84 1.28 -23.63
CA GLN A 133 -9.22 1.28 -23.12
C GLN A 133 -9.38 2.29 -21.98
N LYS A 134 -10.61 2.77 -21.81
CA LYS A 134 -10.98 3.69 -20.73
C LYS A 134 -11.58 2.93 -19.55
N PRO A 135 -11.53 3.47 -18.32
CA PRO A 135 -12.00 2.81 -17.11
C PRO A 135 -13.43 2.26 -17.17
N ASN A 136 -14.32 2.90 -17.92
CA ASN A 136 -15.72 2.48 -18.04
C ASN A 136 -15.92 1.16 -18.81
N THR A 137 -14.93 0.70 -19.58
CA THR A 137 -14.95 -0.59 -20.28
C THR A 137 -14.24 -1.71 -19.51
N LEU A 138 -13.62 -1.38 -18.38
CA LEU A 138 -12.85 -2.32 -17.57
C LEU A 138 -13.70 -2.93 -16.44
N SER A 139 -13.43 -4.18 -16.09
CA SER A 139 -13.97 -4.78 -14.86
C SER A 139 -13.38 -4.10 -13.60
N GLY A 140 -14.01 -4.30 -12.43
CA GLY A 140 -13.49 -3.77 -11.16
C GLY A 140 -12.05 -4.22 -10.87
N GLY A 141 -11.76 -5.51 -11.06
CA GLY A 141 -10.39 -6.04 -10.88
C GLY A 141 -9.39 -5.48 -11.90
N MET A 142 -9.81 -5.22 -13.16
CA MET A 142 -8.95 -4.57 -14.15
C MET A 142 -8.63 -3.12 -13.75
N ARG A 143 -9.62 -2.36 -13.26
CA ARG A 143 -9.38 -1.01 -12.75
C ARG A 143 -8.44 -1.00 -11.56
N GLN A 144 -8.60 -1.94 -10.63
CA GLN A 144 -7.70 -2.08 -9.48
C GLN A 144 -6.25 -2.36 -9.93
N ARG A 145 -6.06 -3.24 -10.92
CA ARG A 145 -4.74 -3.54 -11.49
C ARG A 145 -4.13 -2.33 -12.22
N ALA A 146 -4.93 -1.54 -12.92
CA ALA A 146 -4.47 -0.29 -13.54
C ALA A 146 -4.05 0.75 -12.48
N ALA A 147 -4.81 0.88 -11.37
CA ALA A 147 -4.46 1.75 -10.26
C ALA A 147 -3.17 1.30 -9.56
N LEU A 148 -2.95 -0.02 -9.43
CA LEU A 148 -1.68 -0.56 -8.92
C LEU A 148 -0.52 -0.19 -9.87
N ALA A 149 -0.67 -0.41 -11.17
CA ALA A 149 0.36 -0.04 -12.16
C ALA A 149 0.70 1.45 -12.10
N ARG A 150 -0.30 2.33 -11.99
CA ARG A 150 -0.11 3.78 -11.78
C ARG A 150 0.72 4.07 -10.53
N THR A 151 0.42 3.39 -9.42
CA THR A 151 1.13 3.61 -8.14
C THR A 151 2.57 3.14 -8.22
N LEU A 152 2.82 2.00 -8.87
CA LEU A 152 4.17 1.46 -9.09
C LEU A 152 4.99 2.33 -10.05
N PHE A 153 4.34 2.94 -11.04
CA PHE A 153 4.97 3.82 -12.02
C PHE A 153 5.57 5.09 -11.39
N GLU A 154 5.02 5.57 -10.27
CA GLU A 154 5.52 6.74 -9.55
C GLU A 154 6.94 6.56 -8.98
N ASP A 155 7.40 5.35 -8.77
CA ASP A 155 8.75 4.99 -8.31
C ASP A 155 9.23 5.82 -7.10
N ARG A 156 8.38 5.99 -6.08
CA ARG A 156 8.69 6.76 -4.87
C ARG A 156 9.33 5.87 -3.80
N PRO A 157 10.19 6.44 -2.91
CA PRO A 157 10.83 5.68 -1.83
C PRO A 157 9.85 5.12 -0.80
N ILE A 158 8.69 5.75 -0.65
CA ILE A 158 7.63 5.34 0.28
C ILE A 158 6.37 5.07 -0.51
N VAL A 159 5.69 3.97 -0.21
CA VAL A 159 4.46 3.55 -0.91
C VAL A 159 3.37 3.20 0.09
N PHE A 160 2.21 3.83 -0.06
CA PHE A 160 1.03 3.53 0.70
C PHE A 160 0.00 2.82 -0.17
N LEU A 161 -0.46 1.67 0.30
CA LEU A 161 -1.44 0.83 -0.39
C LEU A 161 -2.65 0.61 0.53
N ASP A 162 -3.82 1.13 0.13
CA ASP A 162 -5.05 1.01 0.89
C ASP A 162 -5.96 -0.04 0.24
N GLU A 163 -5.98 -1.24 0.81
CA GLU A 163 -6.73 -2.42 0.33
C GLU A 163 -6.50 -2.74 -1.17
N PRO A 164 -5.25 -2.81 -1.65
CA PRO A 164 -4.93 -2.84 -3.08
C PRO A 164 -5.41 -4.12 -3.79
N PHE A 165 -5.68 -5.19 -3.06
CA PHE A 165 -6.00 -6.50 -3.62
C PHE A 165 -7.43 -6.96 -3.33
N SER A 166 -8.26 -6.12 -2.70
CA SER A 166 -9.60 -6.51 -2.20
C SER A 166 -10.59 -6.93 -3.29
N SER A 167 -10.50 -6.34 -4.49
CA SER A 167 -11.40 -6.61 -5.62
C SER A 167 -10.91 -7.72 -6.55
N LEU A 168 -9.83 -8.43 -6.20
CA LEU A 168 -9.21 -9.44 -7.04
C LEU A 168 -9.61 -10.86 -6.60
N ASP A 169 -9.78 -11.75 -7.58
CA ASP A 169 -9.88 -13.18 -7.30
C ASP A 169 -8.58 -13.74 -6.72
N ALA A 170 -8.63 -14.93 -6.13
CA ALA A 170 -7.51 -15.48 -5.36
C ALA A 170 -6.23 -15.68 -6.19
N GLY A 171 -6.33 -16.12 -7.45
CA GLY A 171 -5.18 -16.32 -8.32
C GLY A 171 -4.54 -14.99 -8.70
N THR A 172 -5.33 -14.07 -9.26
CA THR A 172 -4.88 -12.73 -9.63
C THR A 172 -4.31 -11.97 -8.43
N ARG A 173 -4.92 -12.13 -7.24
CA ARG A 173 -4.40 -11.54 -5.99
C ARG A 173 -2.99 -12.01 -5.67
N ALA A 174 -2.74 -13.31 -5.75
CA ALA A 174 -1.43 -13.90 -5.51
C ALA A 174 -0.38 -13.34 -6.47
N ASP A 175 -0.69 -13.28 -7.76
CA ASP A 175 0.19 -12.74 -8.80
C ASP A 175 0.50 -11.26 -8.56
N MET A 176 -0.50 -10.46 -8.18
CA MET A 176 -0.33 -9.03 -7.90
C MET A 176 0.49 -8.77 -6.63
N GLN A 177 0.34 -9.60 -5.60
CA GLN A 177 1.19 -9.55 -4.41
C GLN A 177 2.66 -9.83 -4.75
N GLU A 178 2.92 -10.84 -5.59
CA GLU A 178 4.26 -11.17 -6.06
C GLU A 178 4.86 -10.03 -6.90
N LEU A 179 4.08 -9.49 -7.82
CA LEU A 179 4.50 -8.35 -8.63
C LEU A 179 4.85 -7.14 -7.76
N ALA A 180 3.93 -6.74 -6.86
CA ALA A 180 4.12 -5.58 -6.00
C ALA A 180 5.35 -5.77 -5.09
N THR A 181 5.51 -6.95 -4.48
CA THR A 181 6.67 -7.24 -3.61
C THR A 181 7.98 -7.18 -4.37
N ARG A 182 8.01 -7.62 -5.63
CA ARG A 182 9.20 -7.56 -6.48
C ARG A 182 9.55 -6.14 -6.93
N VAL A 183 8.54 -5.39 -7.40
CA VAL A 183 8.74 -4.02 -7.90
C VAL A 183 9.07 -3.05 -6.76
N LEU A 184 8.47 -3.26 -5.59
CA LEU A 184 8.69 -2.42 -4.41
C LEU A 184 9.79 -2.96 -3.48
N LYS A 185 10.69 -3.78 -4.02
CA LYS A 185 11.89 -4.17 -3.29
C LYS A 185 12.67 -2.92 -2.89
N ASP A 186 13.20 -2.91 -1.66
CA ASP A 186 13.97 -1.80 -1.08
C ASP A 186 13.17 -0.48 -0.97
N ARG A 187 11.82 -0.54 -1.01
CA ARG A 187 10.91 0.56 -0.69
C ARG A 187 10.31 0.38 0.71
N THR A 188 9.99 1.48 1.35
CA THR A 188 9.20 1.47 2.58
C THR A 188 7.73 1.41 2.22
N VAL A 189 7.06 0.29 2.55
CA VAL A 189 5.65 0.07 2.17
C VAL A 189 4.77 0.00 3.40
N LEU A 190 3.71 0.80 3.42
CA LEU A 190 2.59 0.65 4.35
C LEU A 190 1.39 0.09 3.60
N LEU A 191 1.05 -1.15 3.88
CA LEU A 191 -0.13 -1.83 3.36
C LEU A 191 -1.22 -1.82 4.42
N VAL A 192 -2.32 -1.16 4.11
CA VAL A 192 -3.57 -1.30 4.87
C VAL A 192 -4.38 -2.43 4.27
N THR A 193 -4.77 -3.38 5.10
CA THR A 193 -5.60 -4.52 4.70
C THR A 193 -6.48 -4.97 5.86
N HIS A 194 -7.58 -5.65 5.54
CA HIS A 194 -8.40 -6.38 6.49
C HIS A 194 -8.21 -7.90 6.36
N ASP A 195 -7.34 -8.35 5.42
CA ASP A 195 -7.10 -9.77 5.17
C ASP A 195 -5.84 -10.27 5.93
N PRO A 196 -6.02 -11.13 6.96
CA PRO A 196 -4.91 -11.75 7.68
C PRO A 196 -3.97 -12.55 6.80
N ALA A 197 -4.47 -13.13 5.68
CA ALA A 197 -3.65 -13.92 4.77
C ALA A 197 -2.64 -13.04 4.05
N GLU A 198 -3.06 -11.86 3.59
CA GLU A 198 -2.17 -10.88 2.97
C GLU A 198 -1.06 -10.47 3.94
N ALA A 199 -1.44 -10.06 5.15
CA ALA A 199 -0.48 -9.61 6.15
C ALA A 199 0.53 -10.71 6.53
N ALA A 200 0.07 -11.94 6.73
CA ALA A 200 0.93 -13.07 7.06
C ALA A 200 1.88 -13.42 5.91
N ARG A 201 1.45 -13.26 4.64
CA ARG A 201 2.23 -13.62 3.45
C ARG A 201 3.32 -12.58 3.11
N ILE A 202 3.00 -11.29 3.17
CA ILE A 202 3.86 -10.22 2.62
C ILE A 202 4.36 -9.21 3.66
N GLY A 203 3.93 -9.30 4.93
CA GLY A 203 4.38 -8.42 5.99
C GLY A 203 5.74 -8.80 6.55
N HIS A 204 6.70 -7.87 6.53
CA HIS A 204 7.89 -7.93 7.39
C HIS A 204 7.54 -7.52 8.81
N GLN A 205 6.55 -6.66 8.95
CA GLN A 205 5.97 -6.21 10.20
C GLN A 205 4.45 -6.24 10.06
N ILE A 206 3.76 -6.67 11.11
CA ILE A 206 2.31 -6.66 11.19
C ILE A 206 1.91 -5.84 12.41
N ILE A 207 1.06 -4.84 12.20
CA ILE A 207 0.49 -4.01 13.25
C ILE A 207 -1.02 -4.19 13.23
N VAL A 208 -1.60 -4.58 14.35
CA VAL A 208 -3.06 -4.63 14.50
C VAL A 208 -3.51 -3.36 15.22
N MET A 209 -4.46 -2.67 14.61
CA MET A 209 -5.03 -1.41 15.10
C MET A 209 -6.42 -1.63 15.64
N SER A 210 -6.65 -1.20 16.88
CA SER A 210 -7.96 -1.02 17.50
C SER A 210 -8.26 0.48 17.67
N ALA A 211 -9.44 0.82 18.17
CA ALA A 211 -9.81 2.21 18.47
C ALA A 211 -8.95 2.84 19.59
N GLN A 212 -8.35 2.03 20.46
CA GLN A 212 -7.62 2.49 21.64
C GLN A 212 -6.11 2.36 21.52
N GLU A 213 -5.63 1.39 20.75
CA GLU A 213 -4.19 1.09 20.69
C GLU A 213 -3.77 0.43 19.39
N THR A 214 -2.46 0.43 19.17
CA THR A 214 -1.80 -0.32 18.11
C THR A 214 -0.92 -1.42 18.73
N HIS A 215 -1.02 -2.64 18.20
CA HIS A 215 -0.34 -3.80 18.70
C HIS A 215 0.54 -4.44 17.62
N ASN A 216 1.84 -4.65 17.91
CA ASN A 216 2.73 -5.40 17.04
C ASN A 216 2.41 -6.89 17.13
N TRP A 217 2.14 -7.51 16.00
CA TRP A 217 1.83 -8.93 15.91
C TRP A 217 3.07 -9.72 15.48
N PRO A 218 3.32 -10.89 16.07
CA PRO A 218 4.43 -11.75 15.65
C PRO A 218 4.29 -12.21 14.20
N VAL A 219 5.32 -11.99 13.40
CA VAL A 219 5.37 -12.44 11.99
C VAL A 219 5.96 -13.84 11.89
N PRO A 220 5.61 -14.62 10.85
CA PRO A 220 6.30 -15.88 10.57
C PRO A 220 7.80 -15.64 10.35
N PRO A 221 8.71 -16.53 10.80
CA PRO A 221 10.15 -16.35 10.68
C PRO A 221 10.68 -16.55 9.25
N THR A 222 9.86 -17.12 8.35
CA THR A 222 10.20 -17.31 6.95
C THR A 222 10.28 -15.97 6.20
N PRO A 223 11.21 -15.81 5.23
CA PRO A 223 11.34 -14.58 4.46
C PRO A 223 10.05 -14.21 3.71
N VAL A 224 9.83 -12.93 3.51
CA VAL A 224 8.82 -12.39 2.59
C VAL A 224 9.35 -12.59 1.15
N LEU A 225 8.62 -13.00 0.22
CA LEU A 225 7.22 -13.37 0.06
C LEU A 225 7.05 -14.84 0.51
N ARG A 226 6.17 -15.10 1.46
CA ARG A 226 5.98 -16.45 1.99
C ARG A 226 5.10 -17.29 1.06
N GLU A 227 5.40 -18.59 1.02
CA GLU A 227 4.55 -19.52 0.27
C GLU A 227 3.13 -19.58 0.86
N ILE A 228 2.13 -19.71 -0.01
CA ILE A 228 0.71 -19.71 0.40
C ILE A 228 0.40 -20.87 1.35
N ASN A 229 1.07 -22.00 1.16
CA ASN A 229 0.90 -23.23 1.94
C ASN A 229 1.93 -23.42 3.05
N ASP A 230 2.78 -22.40 3.33
CA ASP A 230 3.74 -22.47 4.44
C ASP A 230 3.00 -22.63 5.77
N PRO A 231 3.30 -23.71 6.56
CA PRO A 231 2.57 -24.00 7.78
C PRO A 231 2.61 -22.86 8.81
N GLN A 232 3.72 -22.14 8.91
CA GLN A 232 3.86 -21.04 9.88
C GLN A 232 3.07 -19.82 9.45
N THR A 233 2.98 -19.55 8.15
CA THR A 233 2.15 -18.50 7.57
C THR A 233 0.67 -18.80 7.81
N LEU A 234 0.23 -20.04 7.61
CA LEU A 234 -1.16 -20.46 7.87
C LEU A 234 -1.51 -20.35 9.38
N VAL A 235 -0.61 -20.73 10.27
CA VAL A 235 -0.80 -20.56 11.73
C VAL A 235 -0.90 -19.08 12.11
N CYS A 236 -0.05 -18.22 11.54
CA CYS A 236 -0.11 -16.77 11.77
C CYS A 236 -1.44 -16.19 11.30
N GLN A 237 -1.87 -16.53 10.07
CA GLN A 237 -3.16 -16.13 9.52
C GLN A 237 -4.34 -16.54 10.42
N ALA A 238 -4.39 -17.79 10.87
CA ALA A 238 -5.46 -18.28 11.72
C ALA A 238 -5.53 -17.52 13.04
N LYS A 239 -4.38 -17.33 13.71
CA LYS A 239 -4.31 -16.57 14.97
C LYS A 239 -4.70 -15.10 14.80
N LEU A 240 -4.27 -14.45 13.70
CA LEU A 240 -4.68 -13.08 13.37
C LEU A 240 -6.20 -12.98 13.17
N LEU A 241 -6.78 -13.93 12.45
CA LEU A 241 -8.22 -13.97 12.22
C LEU A 241 -8.99 -14.12 13.54
N ASP A 242 -8.57 -15.04 14.40
CA ASP A 242 -9.20 -15.25 15.70
C ASP A 242 -9.10 -14.00 16.58
N TYR A 243 -7.94 -13.35 16.61
CA TYR A 243 -7.75 -12.10 17.35
C TYR A 243 -8.66 -10.99 16.83
N LEU A 244 -8.71 -10.77 15.51
CA LEU A 244 -9.57 -9.74 14.89
C LEU A 244 -11.06 -9.99 15.14
N ARG A 245 -11.48 -11.23 15.30
CA ARG A 245 -12.84 -11.60 15.71
C ARG A 245 -13.10 -11.35 17.19
N GLY A 246 -12.08 -11.52 18.03
CA GLY A 246 -12.19 -11.34 19.49
C GLY A 246 -12.18 -9.89 19.96
N ILE A 247 -11.61 -8.97 19.18
CA ILE A 247 -11.64 -7.51 19.44
C ILE A 247 -12.91 -6.85 18.88
N ALA A 248 -13.93 -7.64 18.55
CA ALA A 248 -15.20 -7.24 17.98
C ALA A 248 -16.13 -6.63 19.03
#